data_db805e90c389d803f1c20fea278cce92
#
_entry.id   db805e90c389d803f1c20fea278cce92
#
_cell.length_a   1.000
_cell.length_b   1.000
_cell.length_c   1.000
_cell.angle_alpha   90.00
_cell.angle_beta   90.00
_cell.angle_gamma   90.00
#
_symmetry.space_group_name_H-M   'P 1'
#
loop_
_entity.id
_entity.type
_entity.pdbx_description
1 polymer ?
#
loop_
_entity_poly.entity_id
_entity_poly.type
_entity_poly.pdbx_seq_one_letter_code
_entity_poly.pdbx_strand_id
1 'polypeptide(L)'
;MVRIRNYAQIYALLGIFETRLRITIPNVLGPDTITQGNFNWYETFALSPRGTEALVKARGKAVKLRTTRKYSEPEHFLHLSFWRYLVRRPYYSSLWVPRLHKGFSGIENPKSFSTFKELDSRFGRALKVRNHVAHYSMGWECDVDEEIGNLLWLIKALDSELVTSALDFLADT
;
A
#
# COMPACT_ATOMS: atom_id res chain seq x y z
N MET A 1 -26.54 12.40 4.85
CA MET A 1 -26.27 11.49 3.71
C MET A 1 -24.95 11.77 3.04
N VAL A 2 -24.58 13.01 2.69
CA VAL A 2 -23.32 13.34 2.00
C VAL A 2 -22.06 12.79 2.69
N ARG A 3 -21.91 12.93 4.01
CA ARG A 3 -20.74 12.43 4.74
C ARG A 3 -20.54 10.93 4.64
N ILE A 4 -21.61 10.15 4.70
CA ILE A 4 -21.53 8.67 4.60
C ILE A 4 -21.06 8.26 3.21
N ARG A 5 -21.57 8.89 2.16
CA ARG A 5 -21.13 8.68 0.77
C ARG A 5 -19.63 8.95 0.61
N ASN A 6 -19.16 10.09 1.11
CA ASN A 6 -17.74 10.48 1.04
C ASN A 6 -16.82 9.48 1.75
N TYR A 7 -17.22 9.01 2.94
CA TYR A 7 -16.48 7.97 3.64
C TYR A 7 -16.45 6.65 2.86
N ALA A 8 -17.55 6.25 2.24
CA ALA A 8 -17.61 5.04 1.44
C ALA A 8 -16.68 5.10 0.22
N GLN A 9 -16.67 6.25 -0.48
CA GLN A 9 -15.78 6.48 -1.61
C GLN A 9 -14.29 6.41 -1.20
N ILE A 10 -13.91 7.13 -0.15
CA ILE A 10 -12.55 7.11 0.39
C ILE A 10 -12.16 5.69 0.83
N TYR A 11 -13.06 4.98 1.51
CA TYR A 11 -12.79 3.61 1.97
C TYR A 11 -12.56 2.63 0.82
N ALA A 12 -13.35 2.75 -0.25
CA ALA A 12 -13.18 1.94 -1.44
C ALA A 12 -11.85 2.21 -2.15
N LEU A 13 -11.47 3.48 -2.33
CA LEU A 13 -10.17 3.85 -2.93
C LEU A 13 -8.99 3.36 -2.08
N LEU A 14 -9.09 3.45 -0.76
CA LEU A 14 -8.09 2.87 0.16
C LEU A 14 -7.98 1.35 -0.03
N GLY A 15 -9.11 0.66 -0.20
CA GLY A 15 -9.16 -0.77 -0.47
C GLY A 15 -8.46 -1.15 -1.77
N ILE A 16 -8.72 -0.40 -2.85
CA ILE A 16 -8.05 -0.57 -4.15
C ILE A 16 -6.53 -0.38 -3.98
N PHE A 17 -6.12 0.72 -3.38
CA PHE A 17 -4.72 1.05 -3.16
C PHE A 17 -3.99 -0.02 -2.32
N GLU A 18 -4.55 -0.39 -1.17
CA GLU A 18 -3.95 -1.39 -0.28
C GLU A 18 -3.88 -2.79 -0.92
N THR A 19 -4.90 -3.18 -1.67
CA THR A 19 -4.91 -4.45 -2.40
C THR A 19 -3.82 -4.47 -3.47
N ARG A 20 -3.65 -3.37 -4.21
CA ARG A 20 -2.61 -3.28 -5.24
C ARG A 20 -1.20 -3.31 -4.65
N LEU A 21 -0.98 -2.65 -3.51
CA LEU A 21 0.30 -2.72 -2.79
C LEU A 21 0.69 -4.15 -2.40
N ARG A 22 -0.27 -4.93 -1.89
CA ARG A 22 -0.06 -6.34 -1.49
C ARG A 22 0.36 -7.23 -2.66
N ILE A 23 0.00 -6.87 -3.88
CA ILE A 23 0.39 -7.60 -5.09
C ILE A 23 1.73 -7.06 -5.62
N THR A 24 1.83 -5.75 -5.77
CA THR A 24 2.95 -5.10 -6.44
C THR A 24 4.25 -5.24 -5.66
N ILE A 25 4.25 -4.97 -4.35
CA ILE A 25 5.48 -4.96 -3.57
C ILE A 25 6.14 -6.35 -3.49
N PRO A 26 5.43 -7.44 -3.16
CA PRO A 26 6.00 -8.78 -3.19
C PRO A 26 6.56 -9.17 -4.56
N ASN A 27 5.84 -8.84 -5.64
CA ASN A 27 6.27 -9.15 -7.01
C ASN A 27 7.58 -8.46 -7.39
N VAL A 28 7.73 -7.19 -7.00
CA VAL A 28 8.95 -6.41 -7.30
C VAL A 28 10.13 -6.80 -6.41
N LEU A 29 9.87 -7.20 -5.18
CA LEU A 29 10.90 -7.59 -4.21
C LEU A 29 11.20 -9.08 -4.23
N GLY A 30 10.38 -9.89 -4.91
CA GLY A 30 10.62 -11.30 -5.13
C GLY A 30 11.92 -11.56 -5.89
N PRO A 31 12.41 -12.80 -5.94
CA PRO A 31 13.61 -13.15 -6.68
C PRO A 31 13.41 -12.90 -8.18
N ASP A 32 14.39 -12.26 -8.83
CA ASP A 32 14.42 -12.07 -10.29
C ASP A 32 14.55 -13.39 -11.07
N THR A 33 14.87 -14.47 -10.38
CA THR A 33 14.97 -15.80 -10.94
C THR A 33 14.33 -16.82 -9.99
N ILE A 34 13.46 -17.66 -10.56
CA ILE A 34 12.96 -18.88 -9.90
C ILE A 34 14.13 -19.88 -9.79
N THR A 35 15.15 -19.56 -9.05
CA THR A 35 16.21 -20.46 -8.68
C THR A 35 15.89 -21.04 -7.31
N GLN A 36 15.25 -22.22 -7.36
CA GLN A 36 15.25 -23.25 -6.32
C GLN A 36 15.25 -22.74 -4.86
N GLY A 37 14.07 -22.60 -4.30
CA GLY A 37 13.85 -22.41 -2.87
C GLY A 37 12.69 -21.45 -2.63
N ASN A 38 11.86 -21.73 -1.63
CA ASN A 38 10.79 -20.84 -1.17
C ASN A 38 11.36 -19.55 -0.58
N PHE A 39 11.92 -18.68 -1.41
CA PHE A 39 12.42 -17.37 -0.99
C PHE A 39 11.24 -16.42 -0.83
N ASN A 40 11.03 -15.99 0.39
CA ASN A 40 10.06 -14.98 0.67
C ASN A 40 10.67 -13.59 0.36
N TRP A 41 9.93 -12.72 -0.32
CA TRP A 41 10.37 -11.36 -0.69
C TRP A 41 10.91 -10.55 0.50
N TYR A 42 10.40 -10.77 1.70
CA TYR A 42 10.78 -10.06 2.93
C TYR A 42 12.10 -10.56 3.55
N GLU A 43 12.70 -11.59 3.00
CA GLU A 43 14.03 -12.11 3.38
C GLU A 43 15.15 -11.46 2.55
N THR A 44 14.79 -10.69 1.52
CA THR A 44 15.75 -10.08 0.60
C THR A 44 16.35 -8.75 1.10
N PHE A 45 15.88 -8.22 2.22
CA PHE A 45 16.37 -6.98 2.83
C PHE A 45 16.12 -6.94 4.34
N ALA A 46 16.87 -6.06 5.04
CA ALA A 46 16.70 -5.92 6.50
C ALA A 46 15.44 -5.09 6.83
N LEU A 47 14.52 -5.70 7.55
CA LEU A 47 13.39 -4.98 8.15
C LEU A 47 13.80 -4.34 9.48
N SER A 48 13.16 -3.22 9.81
CA SER A 48 13.27 -2.67 11.17
C SER A 48 12.61 -3.59 12.19
N PRO A 49 12.89 -3.40 13.49
CA PRO A 49 12.26 -4.18 14.57
C PRO A 49 10.72 -4.18 14.48
N ARG A 50 10.10 -3.03 14.19
CA ARG A 50 8.63 -2.92 14.00
C ARG A 50 8.15 -3.67 12.75
N GLY A 51 8.89 -3.59 11.66
CA GLY A 51 8.56 -4.33 10.43
C GLY A 51 8.65 -5.84 10.65
N THR A 52 9.69 -6.30 11.32
CA THR A 52 9.87 -7.71 11.69
C THR A 52 8.73 -8.20 12.59
N GLU A 53 8.36 -7.42 13.63
CA GLU A 53 7.25 -7.78 14.51
C GLU A 53 5.90 -7.88 13.75
N ALA A 54 5.61 -6.92 12.87
CA ALA A 54 4.41 -6.94 12.04
C ALA A 54 4.36 -8.19 11.12
N LEU A 55 5.50 -8.52 10.52
CA LEU A 55 5.62 -9.70 9.67
C LEU A 55 5.45 -11.01 10.46
N VAL A 56 6.06 -11.12 11.63
CA VAL A 56 5.89 -12.31 12.51
C VAL A 56 4.42 -12.50 12.88
N LYS A 57 3.71 -11.43 13.25
CA LYS A 57 2.27 -11.48 13.53
C LYS A 57 1.45 -11.91 12.30
N ALA A 58 1.78 -11.37 11.13
CA ALA A 58 1.11 -11.70 9.87
C ALA A 58 1.33 -13.18 9.50
N ARG A 59 2.56 -13.68 9.60
CA ARG A 59 2.89 -15.10 9.38
C ARG A 59 2.13 -16.02 10.35
N GLY A 60 2.07 -15.66 11.62
CA GLY A 60 1.30 -16.43 12.61
C GLY A 60 -0.19 -16.53 12.26
N LYS A 61 -0.80 -15.46 11.73
CA LYS A 61 -2.18 -15.48 11.23
C LYS A 61 -2.33 -16.34 9.97
N ALA A 62 -1.40 -16.21 9.01
CA ALA A 62 -1.40 -17.00 7.78
C ALA A 62 -1.33 -18.49 8.06
N VAL A 63 -0.43 -18.93 8.96
CA VAL A 63 -0.30 -20.33 9.36
C VAL A 63 -1.59 -20.86 9.98
N LYS A 64 -2.25 -20.11 10.86
CA LYS A 64 -3.53 -20.51 11.48
C LYS A 64 -4.66 -20.70 10.47
N LEU A 65 -4.64 -20.00 9.34
CA LEU A 65 -5.69 -20.04 8.33
C LEU A 65 -5.38 -20.97 7.15
N ARG A 66 -4.15 -21.47 7.01
CA ARG A 66 -3.78 -22.43 5.95
C ARG A 66 -4.66 -23.69 5.90
N THR A 67 -5.17 -24.13 7.05
CA THR A 67 -6.00 -25.32 7.15
C THR A 67 -7.45 -25.08 6.73
N THR A 68 -7.87 -23.83 6.58
CA THR A 68 -9.31 -23.50 6.45
C THR A 68 -9.65 -22.59 5.27
N ARG A 69 -8.69 -21.87 4.65
CA ARG A 69 -8.98 -20.85 3.63
C ARG A 69 -7.90 -20.65 2.59
N LYS A 70 -8.33 -20.14 1.43
CA LYS A 70 -7.54 -19.82 0.23
C LYS A 70 -6.48 -18.71 0.43
N TYR A 71 -6.52 -17.96 1.54
CA TYR A 71 -5.62 -16.82 1.82
C TYR A 71 -4.61 -17.22 2.90
N SER A 72 -3.49 -17.80 2.47
CA SER A 72 -2.43 -18.30 3.35
C SER A 72 -1.18 -17.42 3.39
N GLU A 73 -1.13 -16.38 2.57
CA GLU A 73 0.07 -15.56 2.44
C GLU A 73 0.09 -14.43 3.49
N PRO A 74 1.26 -14.12 4.09
CA PRO A 74 1.40 -13.08 5.12
C PRO A 74 0.94 -11.70 4.66
N GLU A 75 1.05 -11.40 3.36
CA GLU A 75 0.68 -10.13 2.75
C GLU A 75 -0.76 -9.71 3.05
N HIS A 76 -1.66 -10.68 3.12
CA HIS A 76 -3.08 -10.42 3.42
C HIS A 76 -3.32 -9.88 4.83
N PHE A 77 -2.36 -10.08 5.74
CA PHE A 77 -2.45 -9.66 7.14
C PHE A 77 -1.57 -8.46 7.47
N LEU A 78 -0.83 -7.95 6.48
CA LEU A 78 -0.05 -6.73 6.62
C LEU A 78 -0.95 -5.51 6.41
N HIS A 79 -0.90 -4.58 7.35
CA HIS A 79 -1.68 -3.34 7.30
C HIS A 79 -1.00 -2.27 6.43
N LEU A 80 -1.77 -1.28 6.00
CA LEU A 80 -1.28 -0.15 5.19
C LEU A 80 -0.04 0.53 5.80
N SER A 81 0.04 0.60 7.13
CA SER A 81 1.19 1.15 7.85
C SER A 81 2.49 0.39 7.61
N PHE A 82 2.44 -0.93 7.40
CA PHE A 82 3.60 -1.73 7.05
C PHE A 82 4.12 -1.37 5.65
N TRP A 83 3.24 -1.27 4.67
CA TRP A 83 3.60 -0.93 3.30
C TRP A 83 4.18 0.47 3.21
N ARG A 84 3.57 1.45 3.89
CA ARG A 84 4.13 2.80 4.02
C ARG A 84 5.54 2.78 4.59
N TYR A 85 5.79 1.91 5.55
CA TYR A 85 7.09 1.84 6.20
C TYR A 85 8.23 1.57 5.21
N LEU A 86 7.99 0.74 4.19
CA LEU A 86 8.96 0.39 3.15
C LEU A 86 9.30 1.56 2.21
N VAL A 87 8.43 2.56 2.12
CA VAL A 87 8.66 3.78 1.30
C VAL A 87 9.15 4.97 2.14
N ARG A 88 9.72 4.73 3.32
CA ARG A 88 10.30 5.77 4.16
C ARG A 88 11.81 5.93 3.93
N ARG A 89 12.31 7.12 4.28
CA ARG A 89 13.71 7.53 4.08
C ARG A 89 14.79 6.48 4.42
N PRO A 90 14.70 5.70 5.53
CA PRO A 90 15.70 4.66 5.80
C PRO A 90 15.85 3.61 4.69
N TYR A 91 14.82 3.40 3.88
CA TYR A 91 14.80 2.43 2.80
C TYR A 91 15.08 3.04 1.41
N TYR A 92 15.32 4.34 1.33
CA TYR A 92 15.55 5.01 0.04
C TYR A 92 16.71 4.40 -0.74
N SER A 93 17.91 4.35 -0.14
CA SER A 93 19.11 3.86 -0.82
C SER A 93 19.18 2.33 -0.88
N SER A 94 18.67 1.64 0.15
CA SER A 94 18.82 0.19 0.29
C SER A 94 17.71 -0.62 -0.40
N LEU A 95 16.53 -0.04 -0.58
CA LEU A 95 15.38 -0.76 -1.12
C LEU A 95 14.72 -0.02 -2.29
N TRP A 96 14.43 1.27 -2.12
CA TRP A 96 13.70 2.05 -3.14
C TRP A 96 14.48 2.16 -4.44
N VAL A 97 15.69 2.76 -4.39
CA VAL A 97 16.50 3.00 -5.60
C VAL A 97 16.90 1.71 -6.31
N PRO A 98 17.30 0.62 -5.64
CA PRO A 98 17.64 -0.61 -6.33
C PRO A 98 16.45 -1.34 -6.96
N ARG A 99 15.31 -1.40 -6.26
CA ARG A 99 14.24 -2.33 -6.62
C ARG A 99 12.83 -1.76 -6.53
N LEU A 100 12.42 -1.22 -5.38
CA LEU A 100 11.02 -0.96 -5.06
C LEU A 100 10.36 0.08 -5.97
N HIS A 101 11.13 1.06 -6.50
CA HIS A 101 10.66 2.05 -7.46
C HIS A 101 10.02 1.44 -8.71
N LYS A 102 10.43 0.21 -9.11
CA LYS A 102 9.89 -0.49 -10.28
C LYS A 102 8.40 -0.82 -10.13
N GLY A 103 7.91 -0.94 -8.89
CA GLY A 103 6.50 -1.16 -8.61
C GLY A 103 5.62 0.09 -8.67
N PHE A 104 6.23 1.25 -8.93
CA PHE A 104 5.54 2.54 -9.01
C PHE A 104 5.71 3.13 -10.42
N SER A 105 5.28 2.34 -11.41
CA SER A 105 5.49 2.64 -12.85
C SER A 105 4.69 3.84 -13.35
N GLY A 106 3.64 4.25 -12.64
CA GLY A 106 2.80 5.38 -13.02
C GLY A 106 3.32 6.76 -12.59
N ILE A 107 4.55 6.84 -12.02
CA ILE A 107 5.21 8.08 -11.65
C ILE A 107 6.42 8.37 -12.53
N GLU A 108 6.57 9.63 -12.93
CA GLU A 108 7.76 10.09 -13.63
C GLU A 108 8.98 10.16 -12.68
N ASN A 109 10.15 9.81 -13.21
CA ASN A 109 11.42 9.84 -12.45
C ASN A 109 11.35 9.17 -11.06
N PRO A 110 10.90 7.91 -10.95
CA PRO A 110 10.61 7.28 -9.67
C PRO A 110 11.84 7.12 -8.77
N LYS A 111 13.07 7.17 -9.34
CA LYS A 111 14.33 7.14 -8.58
C LYS A 111 14.71 8.47 -7.96
N SER A 112 14.09 9.58 -8.38
CA SER A 112 14.46 10.88 -7.83
C SER A 112 14.04 10.98 -6.36
N PHE A 113 14.86 11.67 -5.58
CA PHE A 113 14.57 11.84 -4.14
C PHE A 113 13.35 12.74 -3.91
N SER A 114 13.10 13.71 -4.80
CA SER A 114 11.90 14.56 -4.74
C SER A 114 10.61 13.75 -4.93
N THR A 115 10.58 12.89 -5.95
CA THR A 115 9.44 11.99 -6.21
C THR A 115 9.22 11.02 -5.05
N PHE A 116 10.30 10.46 -4.51
CA PHE A 116 10.22 9.60 -3.33
C PHE A 116 9.64 10.33 -2.10
N LYS A 117 10.04 11.58 -1.85
CA LYS A 117 9.49 12.41 -0.77
C LYS A 117 8.01 12.71 -0.97
N GLU A 118 7.60 13.01 -2.19
CA GLU A 118 6.20 13.21 -2.53
C GLU A 118 5.38 11.95 -2.24
N LEU A 119 5.86 10.79 -2.68
CA LEU A 119 5.20 9.51 -2.40
C LEU A 119 5.07 9.24 -0.90
N ASP A 120 6.15 9.40 -0.10
CA ASP A 120 6.08 9.21 1.37
C ASP A 120 5.08 10.18 2.01
N SER A 121 5.03 11.44 1.57
CA SER A 121 4.08 12.43 2.06
C SER A 121 2.64 12.03 1.77
N ARG A 122 2.34 11.70 0.51
CA ARG A 122 1.01 11.28 0.05
C ARG A 122 0.55 9.98 0.72
N PHE A 123 1.45 9.03 0.84
CA PHE A 123 1.17 7.77 1.54
C PHE A 123 0.93 8.00 3.04
N GLY A 124 1.68 8.93 3.66
CA GLY A 124 1.45 9.34 5.04
C GLY A 124 0.07 9.94 5.25
N ARG A 125 -0.41 10.75 4.30
CA ARG A 125 -1.75 11.31 4.28
C ARG A 125 -2.82 10.21 4.16
N ALA A 126 -2.68 9.30 3.20
CA ALA A 126 -3.59 8.17 3.03
C ALA A 126 -3.70 7.31 4.30
N LEU A 127 -2.60 7.09 5.02
CA LEU A 127 -2.63 6.35 6.29
C LEU A 127 -3.41 7.10 7.38
N LYS A 128 -3.28 8.43 7.47
CA LYS A 128 -4.09 9.24 8.41
C LYS A 128 -5.58 9.12 8.09
N VAL A 129 -5.93 9.33 6.82
CA VAL A 129 -7.31 9.20 6.31
C VAL A 129 -7.88 7.84 6.63
N ARG A 130 -7.13 6.76 6.33
CA ARG A 130 -7.54 5.39 6.65
C ARG A 130 -7.88 5.21 8.13
N ASN A 131 -7.07 5.76 9.02
CA ASN A 131 -7.32 5.64 10.45
C ASN A 131 -8.58 6.40 10.87
N HIS A 132 -8.82 7.60 10.34
CA HIS A 132 -10.06 8.34 10.61
C HIS A 132 -11.30 7.62 10.11
N VAL A 133 -11.27 7.11 8.88
CA VAL A 133 -12.40 6.38 8.28
C VAL A 133 -12.67 5.07 9.02
N ALA A 134 -11.61 4.30 9.36
CA ALA A 134 -11.77 3.03 10.06
C ALA A 134 -12.31 3.17 11.49
N HIS A 135 -12.10 4.30 12.13
CA HIS A 135 -12.56 4.56 13.50
C HIS A 135 -13.80 5.46 13.55
N TYR A 136 -14.38 5.82 12.39
CA TYR A 136 -15.52 6.75 12.32
C TYR A 136 -15.32 7.98 13.20
N SER A 137 -14.12 8.59 13.16
CA SER A 137 -13.75 9.70 14.04
C SER A 137 -14.71 10.88 13.82
N MET A 138 -15.63 11.06 14.76
CA MET A 138 -16.59 12.17 14.74
C MET A 138 -15.80 13.49 14.84
N GLY A 139 -16.10 14.43 13.94
CA GLY A 139 -15.42 15.74 13.90
C GLY A 139 -14.15 15.79 13.05
N TRP A 140 -13.80 14.71 12.32
CA TRP A 140 -12.77 14.83 11.30
C TRP A 140 -13.30 15.67 10.13
N GLU A 141 -12.75 16.87 10.03
CA GLU A 141 -12.99 17.77 8.91
C GLU A 141 -11.85 17.59 7.90
N CYS A 142 -12.19 17.23 6.69
CA CYS A 142 -11.25 17.12 5.58
C CYS A 142 -11.88 17.65 4.31
N ASP A 143 -11.04 18.12 3.42
CA ASP A 143 -11.40 18.33 2.03
C ASP A 143 -11.45 16.96 1.34
N VAL A 144 -12.66 16.49 1.09
CA VAL A 144 -12.92 15.15 0.52
C VAL A 144 -12.32 15.05 -0.87
N ASP A 145 -12.44 16.08 -1.69
CA ASP A 145 -11.94 16.09 -3.06
C ASP A 145 -10.41 16.03 -3.07
N GLU A 146 -9.76 16.72 -2.12
CA GLU A 146 -8.31 16.63 -1.94
C GLU A 146 -7.86 15.23 -1.50
N GLU A 147 -8.62 14.56 -0.61
CA GLU A 147 -8.29 13.19 -0.18
C GLU A 147 -8.52 12.17 -1.31
N ILE A 148 -9.60 12.30 -2.06
CA ILE A 148 -9.86 11.48 -3.25
C ILE A 148 -8.74 11.70 -4.29
N GLY A 149 -8.38 12.95 -4.58
CA GLY A 149 -7.28 13.27 -5.49
C GLY A 149 -5.95 12.67 -5.05
N ASN A 150 -5.66 12.69 -3.74
CA ASN A 150 -4.47 12.06 -3.19
C ASN A 150 -4.45 10.53 -3.38
N LEU A 151 -5.59 9.86 -3.16
CA LEU A 151 -5.73 8.41 -3.33
C LEU A 151 -5.65 8.00 -4.80
N LEU A 152 -6.30 8.74 -5.70
CA LEU A 152 -6.20 8.51 -7.15
C LEU A 152 -4.75 8.65 -7.64
N TRP A 153 -4.01 9.65 -7.15
CA TRP A 153 -2.59 9.79 -7.46
C TRP A 153 -1.78 8.57 -7.00
N LEU A 154 -2.03 8.06 -5.79
CA LEU A 154 -1.35 6.87 -5.25
C LEU A 154 -1.70 5.60 -6.03
N ILE A 155 -2.96 5.44 -6.45
CA ILE A 155 -3.41 4.33 -7.30
C ILE A 155 -2.70 4.41 -8.65
N LYS A 156 -2.70 5.60 -9.28
CA LYS A 156 -1.97 5.85 -10.53
C LYS A 156 -0.49 5.52 -10.41
N ALA A 157 0.12 5.91 -9.29
CA ALA A 157 1.54 5.65 -9.04
C ALA A 157 1.88 4.15 -9.12
N LEU A 158 1.01 3.28 -8.63
CA LEU A 158 1.17 1.82 -8.69
C LEU A 158 0.74 1.23 -10.04
N ASP A 159 -0.37 1.74 -10.59
CA ASP A 159 -0.98 1.19 -11.80
C ASP A 159 -1.90 2.23 -12.44
N SER A 160 -1.47 2.76 -13.58
CA SER A 160 -2.22 3.79 -14.29
C SER A 160 -3.55 3.30 -14.86
N GLU A 161 -3.69 2.01 -15.16
CA GLU A 161 -4.92 1.45 -15.70
C GLU A 161 -6.04 1.36 -14.65
N LEU A 162 -5.67 1.14 -13.39
CA LEU A 162 -6.63 1.09 -12.28
C LEU A 162 -7.32 2.44 -11.99
N VAL A 163 -6.74 3.55 -12.42
CA VAL A 163 -7.35 4.87 -12.22
C VAL A 163 -8.68 4.99 -12.94
N THR A 164 -8.78 4.46 -14.16
CA THR A 164 -10.03 4.48 -14.93
C THR A 164 -11.13 3.75 -14.17
N SER A 165 -10.87 2.53 -13.70
CA SER A 165 -11.84 1.76 -12.91
C SER A 165 -12.20 2.45 -11.58
N ALA A 166 -11.25 3.15 -10.96
CA ALA A 166 -11.50 3.91 -9.73
C ALA A 166 -12.39 5.14 -10.00
N LEU A 167 -12.20 5.82 -11.14
CA LEU A 167 -13.03 6.96 -11.55
C LEU A 167 -14.45 6.51 -11.93
N ASP A 168 -14.59 5.40 -12.66
CA ASP A 168 -15.89 4.83 -12.99
C ASP A 168 -16.69 4.50 -11.73
N PHE A 169 -16.02 3.85 -10.74
CA PHE A 169 -16.65 3.59 -9.44
C PHE A 169 -17.13 4.88 -8.74
N LEU A 170 -16.33 5.96 -8.78
CA LEU A 170 -16.71 7.24 -8.17
C LEU A 170 -17.90 7.91 -8.87
N ALA A 171 -18.02 7.73 -10.19
CA ALA A 171 -19.12 8.28 -10.97
C ALA A 171 -20.46 7.57 -10.69
N ASP A 172 -20.41 6.27 -10.40
CA ASP A 172 -21.59 5.42 -10.11
C ASP A 172 -22.07 5.52 -8.65
N THR A 173 -21.32 6.18 -7.78
CA THR A 173 -21.58 6.27 -6.34
C THR A 173 -22.02 7.67 -5.93
#